data_ed73e9bfd7f70752143f6200f1280821
#
_entry.id   ed73e9bfd7f70752143f6200f1280821
#
_cell.length_a   1.000
_cell.length_b   1.000
_cell.length_c   1.000
_cell.angle_alpha   90.00
_cell.angle_beta   90.00
_cell.angle_gamma   90.00
#
_symmetry.space_group_name_H-M   'P 1'
#
loop_
_entity.id
_entity.type
_entity.pdbx_description
1 polymer ?
#
loop_
_entity_poly.entity_id
_entity_poly.type
_entity_poly.pdbx_seq_one_letter_code
_entity_poly.pdbx_strand_id
1 'polypeptide(L)'
;MKKYLLAAVAVSAIAIPAMPAAARDGQGYAGIEAGVLWAKSQDLDGVVVFTSVDNPIIVGGTPALPPPPVGGTFGNAFNVDSKMGYNIGIYGGYDFGMFRLEGEIDWMHANLDKLTVDTPLLDELDSLTDNGPFDQTDFNLDQATSALAFMMNGLLDFGDADGVSFQAGGGIGWAKSKMVNDKDGAFAWQAILGLQYALSPNLDLGLRYKYFSTGSLHFSDNTAANSFVLAKLYSQIDPATNLPTTVTRTVTADVFTDASVKYRTHSLVATLTYNFGSVAEAPPPPPPPPPPPPPPPATQTCPDGSVILATDMCPAPPPPPPPPPPAPERG
;
A
#
# COMPACT_ATOMS: atom_id res chain seq x y z
N MET A 1 -3.77 -25.54 21.50
CA MET A 1 -3.56 -24.11 21.83
C MET A 1 -2.28 -23.66 21.16
N LYS A 2 -2.36 -23.17 19.92
CA LYS A 2 -1.20 -22.60 19.20
C LYS A 2 -1.15 -21.13 19.52
N LYS A 3 -0.04 -20.69 20.14
CA LYS A 3 0.24 -19.31 20.53
C LYS A 3 0.50 -18.52 19.24
N TYR A 4 -0.38 -17.60 18.91
CA TYR A 4 -0.14 -16.59 17.88
C TYR A 4 0.89 -15.62 18.44
N LEU A 5 2.12 -15.68 17.92
CA LEU A 5 3.12 -14.64 18.12
C LEU A 5 2.68 -13.46 17.24
N LEU A 6 1.94 -12.53 17.81
CA LEU A 6 1.82 -11.18 17.30
C LEU A 6 3.23 -10.56 17.41
N ALA A 7 3.93 -10.48 16.30
CA ALA A 7 5.10 -9.63 16.18
C ALA A 7 4.60 -8.18 16.20
N ALA A 8 4.37 -7.65 17.38
CA ALA A 8 4.25 -6.23 17.59
C ALA A 8 5.63 -5.63 17.28
N VAL A 9 5.78 -5.02 16.14
CA VAL A 9 6.89 -4.10 15.88
C VAL A 9 6.65 -2.93 16.84
N ALA A 10 7.29 -2.99 18.00
CA ALA A 10 7.37 -1.87 18.90
C ALA A 10 8.25 -0.82 18.23
N VAL A 11 7.62 0.12 17.52
CA VAL A 11 8.26 1.38 17.15
C VAL A 11 8.50 2.11 18.46
N SER A 12 9.70 1.96 19.01
CA SER A 12 10.17 2.77 20.11
C SER A 12 10.17 4.22 19.61
N ALA A 13 9.21 5.03 20.06
CA ALA A 13 9.19 6.45 19.80
C ALA A 13 10.44 7.07 20.45
N ILE A 14 11.50 7.19 19.66
CA ILE A 14 12.62 8.05 20.02
C ILE A 14 12.06 9.47 19.91
N ALA A 15 11.90 10.13 21.04
CA ALA A 15 11.58 11.54 21.11
C ALA A 15 12.78 12.34 20.57
N ILE A 16 12.85 12.48 19.25
CA ILE A 16 13.75 13.41 18.59
C ILE A 16 13.05 14.78 18.68
N PRO A 17 13.68 15.83 19.19
CA PRO A 17 13.08 17.15 19.20
C PRO A 17 12.74 17.52 17.73
N ALA A 18 11.47 17.84 17.49
CA ALA A 18 11.01 18.30 16.19
C ALA A 18 11.75 19.60 15.85
N MET A 19 12.74 19.53 14.99
CA MET A 19 13.32 20.70 14.35
C MET A 19 12.37 21.13 13.24
N PRO A 20 12.10 22.44 13.06
CA PRO A 20 11.28 22.89 11.96
C PRO A 20 11.91 22.39 10.66
N ALA A 21 11.20 21.57 9.92
CA ALA A 21 11.61 21.09 8.63
C ALA A 21 11.44 22.26 7.63
N ALA A 22 12.47 22.55 6.88
CA ALA A 22 12.34 23.46 5.74
C ALA A 22 11.40 22.83 4.69
N ALA A 23 10.62 23.70 4.03
CA ALA A 23 9.63 23.28 3.03
C ALA A 23 10.16 22.15 2.13
N ARG A 24 9.43 21.04 2.07
CA ARG A 24 9.78 19.82 1.31
C ARG A 24 9.37 19.90 -0.15
N ASP A 25 8.70 20.98 -0.52
CA ASP A 25 8.25 21.23 -1.87
C ASP A 25 9.43 21.29 -2.85
N GLY A 26 9.27 20.68 -4.01
CA GLY A 26 10.28 20.68 -5.05
C GLY A 26 11.44 19.73 -4.82
N GLN A 27 11.22 18.62 -4.13
CA GLN A 27 12.27 17.64 -3.79
C GLN A 27 11.93 16.23 -4.25
N GLY A 28 12.98 15.47 -4.60
CA GLY A 28 12.88 14.04 -4.79
C GLY A 28 12.84 13.31 -3.44
N TYR A 29 12.18 12.17 -3.41
CA TYR A 29 12.13 11.30 -2.24
C TYR A 29 12.17 9.82 -2.64
N ALA A 30 12.55 8.97 -1.70
CA ALA A 30 12.43 7.53 -1.80
C ALA A 30 12.04 6.94 -0.46
N GLY A 31 11.36 5.82 -0.49
CA GLY A 31 10.91 5.17 0.72
C GLY A 31 10.73 3.67 0.59
N ILE A 32 10.50 3.08 1.72
CA ILE A 32 10.14 1.68 1.87
C ILE A 32 8.81 1.57 2.60
N GLU A 33 8.08 0.52 2.32
CA GLU A 33 6.84 0.24 3.03
C GLU A 33 6.71 -1.24 3.35
N ALA A 34 6.07 -1.53 4.47
CA ALA A 34 5.75 -2.89 4.88
C ALA A 34 4.51 -2.91 5.77
N GLY A 35 3.70 -3.94 5.61
CA GLY A 35 2.48 -4.06 6.41
C GLY A 35 1.68 -5.31 6.16
N VAL A 36 0.45 -5.27 6.61
CA VAL A 36 -0.51 -6.37 6.50
C VAL A 36 -1.41 -6.19 5.27
N LEU A 37 -1.84 -7.32 4.75
CA LEU A 37 -2.67 -7.40 3.55
C LEU A 37 -3.83 -8.37 3.79
N TRP A 38 -5.01 -7.99 3.31
CA TRP A 38 -6.20 -8.83 3.23
C TRP A 38 -6.60 -8.97 1.77
N ALA A 39 -6.44 -10.17 1.20
CA ALA A 39 -6.93 -10.48 -0.12
C ALA A 39 -8.42 -10.84 -0.06
N LYS A 40 -9.19 -10.38 -1.04
CA LYS A 40 -10.60 -10.74 -1.16
C LYS A 40 -10.71 -12.18 -1.65
N SER A 41 -11.71 -12.92 -1.12
CA SER A 41 -12.05 -14.26 -1.57
C SER A 41 -12.26 -14.31 -3.09
N GLN A 42 -11.88 -15.42 -3.70
CA GLN A 42 -11.93 -15.65 -5.14
C GLN A 42 -12.85 -16.85 -5.42
N ASP A 43 -13.73 -16.66 -6.41
CA ASP A 43 -14.53 -17.75 -6.95
C ASP A 43 -13.86 -18.25 -8.24
N LEU A 44 -13.65 -19.57 -8.34
CA LEU A 44 -13.01 -20.22 -9.48
C LEU A 44 -13.98 -21.23 -10.09
N ASP A 45 -14.00 -21.32 -11.41
CA ASP A 45 -14.74 -22.35 -12.13
C ASP A 45 -13.98 -23.67 -12.11
N GLY A 46 -14.69 -24.78 -11.98
CA GLY A 46 -14.15 -26.12 -12.08
C GLY A 46 -14.47 -26.74 -13.42
N VAL A 47 -13.48 -27.38 -14.06
CA VAL A 47 -13.68 -28.16 -15.26
C VAL A 47 -13.32 -29.62 -14.95
N VAL A 48 -14.29 -30.52 -15.10
CA VAL A 48 -14.08 -31.95 -14.95
C VAL A 48 -13.93 -32.60 -16.31
N VAL A 49 -12.82 -33.30 -16.50
CA VAL A 49 -12.54 -34.07 -17.71
C VAL A 49 -12.36 -35.54 -17.33
N PHE A 50 -13.11 -36.42 -17.97
CA PHE A 50 -12.92 -37.85 -17.80
C PHE A 50 -11.88 -38.33 -18.79
N THR A 51 -10.69 -38.68 -18.29
CA THR A 51 -9.54 -39.07 -19.12
C THR A 51 -9.47 -40.56 -19.39
N SER A 52 -10.11 -41.35 -18.55
CA SER A 52 -10.21 -42.82 -18.70
C SER A 52 -11.57 -43.31 -18.24
N VAL A 53 -12.24 -44.08 -19.06
CA VAL A 53 -13.49 -44.74 -18.72
C VAL A 53 -13.33 -46.22 -19.07
N ASP A 54 -13.15 -47.07 -18.06
CA ASP A 54 -13.18 -48.53 -18.26
C ASP A 54 -14.63 -49.01 -18.18
N ASN A 55 -15.18 -49.33 -19.37
CA ASN A 55 -16.50 -49.96 -19.48
C ASN A 55 -16.36 -51.48 -19.63
N PRO A 56 -16.65 -52.23 -18.62
CA PRO A 56 -16.54 -53.68 -18.69
C PRO A 56 -17.50 -54.21 -19.74
N ILE A 57 -16.96 -55.00 -20.70
CA ILE A 57 -17.73 -55.63 -21.76
C ILE A 57 -18.35 -56.89 -21.20
N ILE A 58 -19.69 -56.99 -21.23
CA ILE A 58 -20.40 -58.19 -20.89
C ILE A 58 -20.62 -58.98 -22.17
N VAL A 59 -19.94 -60.12 -22.25
CA VAL A 59 -20.05 -60.98 -23.44
C VAL A 59 -21.47 -61.56 -23.52
N GLY A 60 -22.25 -61.18 -24.55
CA GLY A 60 -23.55 -61.72 -24.80
C GLY A 60 -24.77 -60.99 -24.25
N GLY A 61 -24.59 -59.84 -23.56
CA GLY A 61 -25.69 -59.03 -23.01
C GLY A 61 -25.77 -57.65 -23.63
N THR A 62 -26.96 -57.06 -23.64
CA THR A 62 -27.12 -55.61 -23.80
C THR A 62 -26.59 -54.94 -22.55
N PRO A 63 -25.60 -54.06 -22.63
CA PRO A 63 -25.05 -53.38 -21.42
C PRO A 63 -26.15 -52.56 -20.78
N ALA A 64 -26.56 -52.94 -19.58
CA ALA A 64 -27.49 -52.16 -18.75
C ALA A 64 -26.76 -51.02 -17.99
N LEU A 65 -25.51 -50.72 -18.38
CA LEU A 65 -24.75 -49.61 -17.77
C LEU A 65 -25.29 -48.31 -18.32
N PRO A 66 -25.45 -47.27 -17.47
CA PRO A 66 -25.73 -45.92 -17.92
C PRO A 66 -24.63 -45.45 -18.89
N PRO A 67 -24.92 -44.46 -19.76
CA PRO A 67 -23.89 -43.93 -20.63
C PRO A 67 -22.68 -43.45 -19.83
N PRO A 68 -21.46 -43.46 -20.41
CA PRO A 68 -20.28 -42.90 -19.76
C PRO A 68 -20.53 -41.48 -19.31
N PRO A 69 -19.95 -41.07 -18.17
CA PRO A 69 -20.06 -39.69 -17.73
C PRO A 69 -19.40 -38.76 -18.74
N VAL A 70 -20.00 -37.61 -18.96
CA VAL A 70 -19.48 -36.58 -19.83
C VAL A 70 -18.97 -35.45 -18.93
N GLY A 71 -17.72 -35.07 -19.12
CA GLY A 71 -17.12 -33.96 -18.39
C GLY A 71 -17.89 -32.64 -18.63
N GLY A 72 -17.77 -31.74 -17.69
CA GLY A 72 -18.48 -30.46 -17.72
C GLY A 72 -17.75 -29.35 -16.99
N THR A 73 -18.26 -28.14 -17.18
CA THR A 73 -17.81 -26.95 -16.46
C THR A 73 -18.80 -26.65 -15.34
N PHE A 74 -18.29 -26.46 -14.13
CA PHE A 74 -19.03 -26.09 -12.94
C PHE A 74 -18.67 -24.65 -12.58
N GLY A 75 -19.61 -23.73 -12.75
CA GLY A 75 -19.40 -22.32 -12.42
C GLY A 75 -19.29 -22.13 -10.92
N ASN A 76 -18.32 -21.32 -10.46
CA ASN A 76 -18.01 -21.06 -9.06
C ASN A 76 -17.82 -22.34 -8.22
N ALA A 77 -17.23 -23.39 -8.85
CA ALA A 77 -17.04 -24.67 -8.19
C ALA A 77 -16.14 -24.61 -6.96
N PHE A 78 -15.26 -23.63 -6.92
CA PHE A 78 -14.34 -23.40 -5.82
C PHE A 78 -14.42 -21.97 -5.32
N ASN A 79 -14.55 -21.80 -4.00
CA ASN A 79 -14.36 -20.52 -3.34
C ASN A 79 -13.10 -20.61 -2.46
N VAL A 80 -12.19 -19.66 -2.69
CA VAL A 80 -10.88 -19.66 -2.05
C VAL A 80 -10.76 -18.42 -1.16
N ASP A 81 -10.67 -18.66 0.14
CA ASP A 81 -10.38 -17.62 1.13
C ASP A 81 -8.89 -17.53 1.41
N SER A 82 -8.42 -16.31 1.62
CA SER A 82 -7.01 -16.06 1.95
C SER A 82 -6.85 -15.64 3.40
N LYS A 83 -5.79 -16.12 4.04
CA LYS A 83 -5.32 -15.61 5.33
C LYS A 83 -4.81 -14.18 5.19
N MET A 84 -4.69 -13.50 6.33
CA MET A 84 -3.93 -12.26 6.39
C MET A 84 -2.52 -12.50 5.87
N GLY A 85 -2.14 -11.70 4.89
CA GLY A 85 -0.84 -11.73 4.24
C GLY A 85 0.00 -10.50 4.60
N TYR A 86 1.02 -10.26 3.78
CA TYR A 86 1.87 -9.09 3.91
C TYR A 86 2.07 -8.40 2.57
N ASN A 87 2.32 -7.08 2.64
CA ASN A 87 2.73 -6.24 1.53
C ASN A 87 4.07 -5.58 1.92
N ILE A 88 5.05 -5.68 1.02
CA ILE A 88 6.36 -5.04 1.16
C ILE A 88 6.64 -4.32 -0.15
N GLY A 89 7.03 -3.05 -0.07
CA GLY A 89 7.26 -2.23 -1.24
C GLY A 89 8.41 -1.25 -1.08
N ILE A 90 8.83 -0.74 -2.22
CA ILE A 90 9.72 0.40 -2.35
C ILE A 90 9.06 1.41 -3.27
N TYR A 91 9.26 2.67 -2.98
CA TYR A 91 8.72 3.74 -3.81
C TYR A 91 9.69 4.91 -3.90
N GLY A 92 9.52 5.73 -4.91
CA GLY A 92 10.27 6.95 -5.07
C GLY A 92 9.57 7.89 -6.03
N GLY A 93 9.76 9.18 -5.82
CA GLY A 93 9.03 10.17 -6.56
C GLY A 93 9.56 11.58 -6.40
N TYR A 94 8.74 12.51 -6.84
CA TYR A 94 9.00 13.94 -6.75
C TYR A 94 7.79 14.65 -6.15
N ASP A 95 8.06 15.50 -5.18
CA ASP A 95 7.09 16.34 -4.51
C ASP A 95 7.06 17.72 -5.19
N PHE A 96 5.91 18.09 -5.76
CA PHE A 96 5.68 19.38 -6.38
C PHE A 96 4.97 20.37 -5.42
N GLY A 97 4.88 20.03 -4.14
CA GLY A 97 4.11 20.72 -3.12
C GLY A 97 2.79 20.03 -2.84
N MET A 98 1.68 20.56 -3.31
CA MET A 98 0.36 19.93 -3.12
C MET A 98 0.19 18.61 -3.89
N PHE A 99 1.04 18.32 -4.88
CA PHE A 99 0.95 17.14 -5.73
C PHE A 99 2.27 16.37 -5.74
N ARG A 100 2.19 15.05 -5.61
CA ARG A 100 3.31 14.10 -5.75
C ARG A 100 3.10 13.16 -6.91
N LEU A 101 4.17 12.88 -7.62
CA LEU A 101 4.24 11.79 -8.60
C LEU A 101 5.21 10.74 -8.07
N GLU A 102 4.75 9.48 -8.00
CA GLU A 102 5.48 8.39 -7.36
C GLU A 102 5.50 7.15 -8.24
N GLY A 103 6.66 6.51 -8.38
CA GLY A 103 6.81 5.17 -8.89
C GLY A 103 6.94 4.19 -7.73
N GLU A 104 6.28 3.03 -7.81
CA GLU A 104 6.20 2.06 -6.72
C GLU A 104 6.36 0.64 -7.26
N ILE A 105 7.05 -0.19 -6.48
CA ILE A 105 7.16 -1.64 -6.70
C ILE A 105 6.73 -2.33 -5.43
N ASP A 106 5.67 -3.13 -5.53
CA ASP A 106 5.06 -3.86 -4.42
C ASP A 106 5.13 -5.35 -4.60
N TRP A 107 5.48 -6.05 -3.55
CA TRP A 107 5.34 -7.49 -3.43
C TRP A 107 4.29 -7.83 -2.39
N MET A 108 3.22 -8.44 -2.83
CA MET A 108 2.08 -8.88 -2.04
C MET A 108 2.08 -10.39 -1.94
N HIS A 109 1.82 -10.93 -0.74
CA HIS A 109 1.77 -12.37 -0.51
C HIS A 109 0.71 -12.70 0.53
N ALA A 110 -0.13 -13.70 0.24
CA ALA A 110 -1.12 -14.24 1.17
C ALA A 110 -1.21 -15.75 1.00
N ASN A 111 -1.23 -16.48 2.11
CA ASN A 111 -1.51 -17.91 2.12
C ASN A 111 -3.01 -18.14 2.01
N LEU A 112 -3.42 -19.24 1.40
CA LEU A 112 -4.81 -19.67 1.40
C LEU A 112 -5.21 -20.12 2.82
N ASP A 113 -6.45 -19.83 3.21
CA ASP A 113 -7.02 -20.21 4.50
C ASP A 113 -7.96 -21.39 4.36
N LYS A 114 -8.92 -21.25 3.48
CA LYS A 114 -10.00 -22.20 3.30
C LYS A 114 -10.33 -22.35 1.82
N LEU A 115 -10.46 -23.59 1.40
CA LEU A 115 -11.09 -23.97 0.14
C LEU A 115 -12.50 -24.44 0.45
N THR A 116 -13.49 -23.91 -0.24
CA THR A 116 -14.86 -24.43 -0.22
C THR A 116 -15.16 -24.93 -1.62
N VAL A 117 -15.61 -26.17 -1.72
CA VAL A 117 -16.02 -26.80 -2.98
C VAL A 117 -17.54 -26.79 -3.02
N ASP A 118 -18.11 -26.39 -4.15
CA ASP A 118 -19.56 -26.31 -4.31
C ASP A 118 -20.21 -27.69 -4.45
N THR A 119 -21.39 -27.83 -3.91
CA THR A 119 -22.15 -29.09 -3.85
C THR A 119 -22.37 -29.73 -5.22
N PRO A 120 -22.70 -29.02 -6.31
CA PRO A 120 -22.88 -29.65 -7.62
C PRO A 120 -21.65 -30.41 -8.13
N LEU A 121 -20.43 -29.94 -7.87
CA LEU A 121 -19.22 -30.65 -8.24
C LEU A 121 -19.03 -31.91 -7.38
N LEU A 122 -19.28 -31.82 -6.07
CA LEU A 122 -19.20 -32.95 -5.15
C LEU A 122 -20.23 -34.02 -5.51
N ASP A 123 -21.48 -33.62 -5.75
CA ASP A 123 -22.57 -34.53 -6.14
C ASP A 123 -22.27 -35.28 -7.45
N GLU A 124 -21.65 -34.60 -8.44
CA GLU A 124 -21.24 -35.25 -9.68
C GLU A 124 -20.19 -36.34 -9.43
N LEU A 125 -19.14 -36.02 -8.64
CA LEU A 125 -18.10 -37.00 -8.30
C LEU A 125 -18.66 -38.15 -7.48
N ASP A 126 -19.52 -37.89 -6.49
CA ASP A 126 -20.19 -38.89 -5.68
C ASP A 126 -21.08 -39.84 -6.49
N SER A 127 -21.71 -39.29 -7.53
CA SER A 127 -22.56 -40.08 -8.43
C SER A 127 -21.79 -41.23 -9.13
N LEU A 128 -20.47 -41.08 -9.23
CA LEU A 128 -19.56 -41.97 -9.99
C LEU A 128 -18.76 -42.95 -9.11
N THR A 129 -18.95 -42.93 -7.79
CA THR A 129 -18.21 -43.80 -6.86
C THR A 129 -19.11 -44.39 -5.80
N ASP A 130 -18.70 -45.53 -5.22
CA ASP A 130 -19.28 -46.14 -4.01
C ASP A 130 -18.35 -46.02 -2.81
N ASN A 131 -17.23 -45.24 -2.94
CA ASN A 131 -16.20 -45.14 -1.90
C ASN A 131 -16.51 -44.08 -0.82
N GLY A 132 -17.76 -43.64 -0.71
CA GLY A 132 -18.21 -42.62 0.25
C GLY A 132 -18.26 -41.22 -0.39
N PRO A 133 -18.87 -40.25 0.31
CA PRO A 133 -19.03 -38.92 -0.23
C PRO A 133 -17.71 -38.18 -0.30
N PHE A 134 -17.52 -37.45 -1.39
CA PHE A 134 -16.46 -36.45 -1.50
C PHE A 134 -16.74 -35.29 -0.57
N ASP A 135 -15.68 -34.77 0.03
CA ASP A 135 -15.75 -33.55 0.82
C ASP A 135 -14.61 -32.59 0.45
N GLN A 136 -14.60 -31.43 1.10
CA GLN A 136 -13.62 -30.37 0.84
C GLN A 136 -12.17 -30.82 1.11
N THR A 137 -11.95 -31.85 1.93
CA THR A 137 -10.62 -32.33 2.31
C THR A 137 -9.97 -33.20 1.24
N ASP A 138 -10.76 -33.70 0.29
CA ASP A 138 -10.27 -34.48 -0.85
C ASP A 138 -9.56 -33.60 -1.88
N PHE A 139 -9.80 -32.27 -1.83
CA PHE A 139 -9.20 -31.30 -2.74
C PHE A 139 -8.02 -30.61 -2.06
N ASN A 140 -6.85 -30.70 -2.67
CA ASN A 140 -5.65 -30.06 -2.17
C ASN A 140 -5.26 -28.87 -3.09
N LEU A 141 -5.62 -27.66 -2.65
CA LEU A 141 -5.15 -26.40 -3.25
C LEU A 141 -4.25 -25.64 -2.25
N ASP A 142 -3.33 -26.35 -1.59
CA ASP A 142 -2.41 -25.72 -0.61
C ASP A 142 -1.38 -24.84 -1.32
N GLN A 143 -1.81 -23.66 -1.77
CA GLN A 143 -0.95 -22.72 -2.49
C GLN A 143 -1.18 -21.28 -2.05
N ALA A 144 -0.07 -20.58 -1.92
CA ALA A 144 -0.05 -19.16 -1.65
C ALA A 144 -0.33 -18.34 -2.93
N THR A 145 -1.05 -17.25 -2.78
CA THR A 145 -1.18 -16.24 -3.82
C THR A 145 -0.12 -15.16 -3.63
N SER A 146 0.56 -14.77 -4.68
CA SER A 146 1.52 -13.67 -4.66
C SER A 146 1.35 -12.77 -5.89
N ALA A 147 1.63 -11.49 -5.72
CA ALA A 147 1.63 -10.54 -6.83
C ALA A 147 2.83 -9.59 -6.72
N LEU A 148 3.46 -9.32 -7.86
CA LEU A 148 4.46 -8.27 -8.03
C LEU A 148 3.84 -7.18 -8.89
N ALA A 149 3.70 -5.97 -8.33
CA ALA A 149 3.09 -4.83 -8.99
C ALA A 149 4.10 -3.72 -9.25
N PHE A 150 3.99 -3.08 -10.41
CA PHE A 150 4.72 -1.87 -10.80
C PHE A 150 3.68 -0.79 -11.02
N MET A 151 3.68 0.24 -10.19
CA MET A 151 2.65 1.27 -10.15
C MET A 151 3.23 2.65 -10.37
N MET A 152 2.44 3.53 -10.96
CA MET A 152 2.68 4.97 -11.02
C MET A 152 1.51 5.67 -10.33
N ASN A 153 1.81 6.40 -9.27
CA ASN A 153 0.84 7.03 -8.39
C ASN A 153 0.87 8.55 -8.52
N GLY A 154 -0.31 9.16 -8.47
CA GLY A 154 -0.50 10.59 -8.24
C GLY A 154 -1.14 10.78 -6.88
N LEU A 155 -0.50 11.57 -6.01
CA LEU A 155 -0.97 11.83 -4.65
C LEU A 155 -1.16 13.32 -4.45
N LEU A 156 -2.18 13.68 -3.68
CA LEU A 156 -2.41 15.02 -3.17
C LEU A 156 -2.08 15.04 -1.68
N ASP A 157 -1.31 16.04 -1.26
CA ASP A 157 -0.94 16.26 0.12
C ASP A 157 -1.77 17.38 0.73
N PHE A 158 -2.24 17.15 1.95
CA PHE A 158 -3.02 18.08 2.74
C PHE A 158 -2.46 18.17 4.15
N GLY A 159 -2.29 19.36 4.68
CA GLY A 159 -1.83 19.58 6.05
C GLY A 159 -0.48 20.28 6.11
N ASP A 160 0.26 20.01 7.17
CA ASP A 160 1.53 20.67 7.45
C ASP A 160 2.69 19.76 7.04
N ALA A 161 3.52 20.26 6.12
CA ALA A 161 4.71 19.52 5.67
C ALA A 161 5.72 19.28 6.81
N ASP A 162 5.71 20.13 7.83
CA ASP A 162 6.62 20.07 8.98
C ASP A 162 6.02 19.31 10.18
N GLY A 163 4.80 18.79 10.03
CA GLY A 163 4.07 18.12 11.08
C GLY A 163 3.37 16.84 10.61
N VAL A 164 2.06 16.87 10.70
CA VAL A 164 1.19 15.79 10.20
C VAL A 164 0.59 16.20 8.87
N SER A 165 0.79 15.39 7.85
CA SER A 165 0.15 15.55 6.55
C SER A 165 -0.72 14.33 6.21
N PHE A 166 -1.77 14.57 5.42
CA PHE A 166 -2.65 13.57 4.86
C PHE A 166 -2.34 13.42 3.39
N GLN A 167 -2.36 12.20 2.90
CA GLN A 167 -2.17 11.90 1.50
C GLN A 167 -3.42 11.19 0.97
N ALA A 168 -3.88 11.61 -0.22
CA ALA A 168 -4.95 10.93 -0.91
C ALA A 168 -4.66 10.89 -2.41
N GLY A 169 -4.87 9.75 -3.02
CA GLY A 169 -4.63 9.61 -4.44
C GLY A 169 -4.81 8.20 -4.94
N GLY A 170 -4.16 7.90 -6.04
CA GLY A 170 -4.23 6.59 -6.65
C GLY A 170 -3.22 6.44 -7.76
N GLY A 171 -3.16 5.23 -8.30
CA GLY A 171 -2.21 4.89 -9.33
C GLY A 171 -2.72 3.84 -10.29
N ILE A 172 -2.01 3.72 -11.37
CA ILE A 172 -2.20 2.72 -12.41
C ILE A 172 -0.85 2.03 -12.70
N GLY A 173 -0.93 0.81 -13.19
CA GLY A 173 0.27 0.07 -13.49
C GLY A 173 0.01 -1.32 -14.04
N TRP A 174 0.96 -2.19 -13.82
CA TRP A 174 0.92 -3.58 -14.25
C TRP A 174 1.30 -4.50 -13.08
N ALA A 175 0.51 -5.54 -12.89
CA ALA A 175 0.80 -6.56 -11.88
C ALA A 175 0.92 -7.94 -12.51
N LYS A 176 1.89 -8.70 -12.02
CA LYS A 176 2.06 -10.11 -12.33
C LYS A 176 1.70 -10.92 -11.09
N SER A 177 0.63 -11.70 -11.20
CA SER A 177 0.13 -12.54 -10.10
C SER A 177 0.48 -14.01 -10.36
N LYS A 178 0.74 -14.73 -9.28
CA LYS A 178 0.90 -16.18 -9.27
C LYS A 178 -0.19 -16.76 -8.39
N MET A 179 -0.95 -17.70 -8.93
CA MET A 179 -2.00 -18.46 -8.25
C MET A 179 -1.99 -19.90 -8.77
N VAL A 180 -2.09 -20.88 -7.89
CA VAL A 180 -2.21 -22.32 -8.25
C VAL A 180 -1.23 -22.73 -9.36
N ASN A 181 0.09 -22.49 -9.17
CA ASN A 181 1.18 -22.80 -10.13
C ASN A 181 1.20 -22.03 -11.47
N ASP A 182 0.17 -21.29 -11.79
CA ASP A 182 0.13 -20.45 -13.00
C ASP A 182 0.43 -18.99 -12.69
N LYS A 183 0.86 -18.25 -13.70
CA LYS A 183 1.22 -16.84 -13.61
C LYS A 183 0.61 -16.07 -14.75
N ASP A 184 -0.15 -15.06 -14.41
CA ASP A 184 -0.67 -14.12 -15.40
C ASP A 184 -0.41 -12.68 -14.98
N GLY A 185 -0.44 -11.77 -15.95
CA GLY A 185 -0.21 -10.35 -15.73
C GLY A 185 -1.29 -9.50 -16.35
N ALA A 186 -1.77 -8.54 -15.57
CA ALA A 186 -2.82 -7.64 -16.01
C ALA A 186 -2.53 -6.19 -15.63
N PHE A 187 -3.23 -5.28 -16.30
CA PHE A 187 -3.34 -3.89 -15.85
C PHE A 187 -3.84 -3.86 -14.42
N ALA A 188 -3.29 -2.95 -13.61
CA ALA A 188 -3.67 -2.77 -12.23
C ALA A 188 -3.95 -1.31 -11.92
N TRP A 189 -4.76 -1.07 -10.90
CA TRP A 189 -4.99 0.24 -10.34
C TRP A 189 -5.08 0.16 -8.83
N GLN A 190 -4.79 1.28 -8.17
CA GLN A 190 -4.91 1.38 -6.71
C GLN A 190 -5.43 2.73 -6.26
N ALA A 191 -6.06 2.75 -5.09
CA ALA A 191 -6.40 3.94 -4.34
C ALA A 191 -5.60 3.97 -3.05
N ILE A 192 -5.08 5.14 -2.69
CA ILE A 192 -4.18 5.33 -1.55
C ILE A 192 -4.73 6.44 -0.66
N LEU A 193 -4.79 6.15 0.64
CA LEU A 193 -5.02 7.13 1.71
C LEU A 193 -3.90 6.99 2.73
N GLY A 194 -3.27 8.09 3.11
CA GLY A 194 -2.12 8.05 3.98
C GLY A 194 -2.09 9.16 5.01
N LEU A 195 -1.39 8.87 6.09
CA LEU A 195 -0.94 9.83 7.09
C LEU A 195 0.58 9.79 7.09
N GLN A 196 1.21 10.94 7.15
CA GLN A 196 2.66 11.09 7.22
C GLN A 196 3.01 12.06 8.35
N TYR A 197 4.05 11.74 9.08
CA TYR A 197 4.59 12.55 10.15
C TYR A 197 6.09 12.79 9.96
N ALA A 198 6.47 14.04 9.98
CA ALA A 198 7.85 14.47 9.88
C ALA A 198 8.63 14.11 11.15
N LEU A 199 9.53 13.13 11.07
CA LEU A 199 10.46 12.79 12.16
C LEU A 199 11.66 13.74 12.20
N SER A 200 12.12 14.16 11.03
CA SER A 200 13.24 15.10 10.84
C SER A 200 13.10 15.82 9.50
N PRO A 201 13.95 16.79 9.19
CA PRO A 201 13.90 17.47 7.88
C PRO A 201 13.95 16.55 6.68
N ASN A 202 14.62 15.40 6.80
CA ASN A 202 14.80 14.47 5.70
C ASN A 202 14.09 13.12 5.87
N LEU A 203 13.41 12.89 7.01
CA LEU A 203 12.86 11.58 7.32
C LEU A 203 11.41 11.69 7.79
N ASP A 204 10.53 10.94 7.15
CA ASP A 204 9.11 10.84 7.49
C ASP A 204 8.72 9.41 7.81
N LEU A 205 7.86 9.29 8.81
CA LEU A 205 7.17 8.06 9.14
C LEU A 205 5.71 8.21 8.71
N GLY A 206 5.16 7.18 8.06
CA GLY A 206 3.77 7.23 7.60
C GLY A 206 3.03 5.92 7.83
N LEU A 207 1.73 6.02 7.61
CA LEU A 207 0.82 4.89 7.56
C LEU A 207 -0.07 5.07 6.33
N ARG A 208 -0.07 4.09 5.41
CA ARG A 208 -0.90 4.12 4.20
C ARG A 208 -1.89 2.97 4.21
N TYR A 209 -3.13 3.28 3.89
CA TYR A 209 -4.13 2.31 3.48
C TYR A 209 -4.16 2.28 1.95
N LYS A 210 -4.09 1.07 1.37
CA LYS A 210 -4.09 0.86 -0.07
C LYS A 210 -5.21 -0.11 -0.43
N TYR A 211 -6.05 0.26 -1.38
CA TYR A 211 -6.94 -0.65 -2.08
C TYR A 211 -6.35 -0.91 -3.47
N PHE A 212 -6.04 -2.16 -3.75
CA PHE A 212 -5.42 -2.58 -5.00
C PHE A 212 -6.34 -3.54 -5.76
N SER A 213 -6.39 -3.42 -7.09
CA SER A 213 -7.18 -4.29 -7.96
C SER A 213 -6.52 -4.47 -9.31
N THR A 214 -6.41 -5.71 -9.78
CA THR A 214 -6.02 -6.02 -11.16
C THR A 214 -7.22 -6.01 -12.09
N GLY A 215 -6.97 -5.95 -13.38
CA GLY A 215 -7.88 -6.42 -14.43
C GLY A 215 -8.11 -7.93 -14.32
N SER A 216 -8.81 -8.49 -15.28
CA SER A 216 -9.03 -9.95 -15.32
C SER A 216 -7.69 -10.65 -15.57
N LEU A 217 -7.35 -11.55 -14.69
CA LEU A 217 -6.26 -12.50 -14.79
C LEU A 217 -6.86 -13.83 -15.23
N HIS A 218 -6.22 -14.51 -16.16
CA HIS A 218 -6.65 -15.79 -16.66
C HIS A 218 -5.66 -16.85 -16.21
N PHE A 219 -6.11 -17.73 -15.35
CA PHE A 219 -5.35 -18.87 -14.87
C PHE A 219 -5.99 -20.12 -15.47
N SER A 220 -5.31 -20.75 -16.41
CA SER A 220 -5.71 -22.04 -16.99
C SER A 220 -4.56 -23.00 -16.77
N ASP A 221 -4.62 -23.77 -15.70
CA ASP A 221 -3.66 -24.83 -15.49
C ASP A 221 -4.01 -26.04 -16.37
N ASN A 222 -3.15 -26.37 -17.32
CA ASN A 222 -3.26 -27.61 -18.10
C ASN A 222 -2.87 -28.85 -17.29
N THR A 223 -2.48 -28.67 -16.02
CA THR A 223 -2.21 -29.75 -15.09
C THR A 223 -3.44 -29.92 -14.20
N ALA A 224 -4.01 -31.11 -14.12
CA ALA A 224 -5.13 -31.38 -13.24
C ALA A 224 -4.79 -30.97 -11.80
N ALA A 225 -5.62 -30.09 -11.22
CA ALA A 225 -5.45 -29.70 -9.82
C ALA A 225 -5.62 -30.90 -8.90
N ASN A 226 -6.53 -31.82 -9.28
CA ASN A 226 -6.77 -33.08 -8.61
C ASN A 226 -7.17 -34.13 -9.64
N SER A 227 -6.72 -35.38 -9.45
CA SER A 227 -7.07 -36.52 -10.27
C SER A 227 -7.62 -37.63 -9.38
N PHE A 228 -8.84 -38.06 -9.66
CA PHE A 228 -9.56 -39.04 -8.88
C PHE A 228 -9.84 -40.29 -9.70
N VAL A 229 -9.56 -41.47 -9.11
CA VAL A 229 -9.97 -42.75 -9.69
C VAL A 229 -11.26 -43.19 -9.00
N LEU A 230 -12.37 -43.09 -9.71
CA LEU A 230 -13.72 -43.35 -9.23
C LEU A 230 -14.15 -44.75 -9.65
N ALA A 231 -14.64 -45.56 -8.72
CA ALA A 231 -15.08 -46.90 -8.99
C ALA A 231 -16.52 -47.09 -8.49
N LYS A 232 -17.42 -47.51 -9.37
CA LYS A 232 -18.82 -47.76 -9.05
C LYS A 232 -19.26 -49.16 -9.47
N LEU A 233 -19.95 -49.86 -8.58
CA LEU A 233 -20.53 -51.16 -8.81
C LEU A 233 -21.92 -51.04 -9.43
N TYR A 234 -22.12 -51.73 -10.51
CA TYR A 234 -23.42 -51.83 -11.15
C TYR A 234 -23.91 -53.26 -11.12
N SER A 235 -25.13 -53.49 -10.63
CA SER A 235 -25.78 -54.76 -10.64
C SER A 235 -26.47 -55.02 -11.97
N GLN A 236 -26.25 -56.16 -12.55
CA GLN A 236 -26.90 -56.55 -13.82
C GLN A 236 -27.22 -58.04 -13.78
N ILE A 237 -28.03 -58.51 -14.75
CA ILE A 237 -28.34 -59.90 -14.95
C ILE A 237 -27.39 -60.47 -15.99
N ASP A 238 -26.62 -61.48 -15.65
CA ASP A 238 -25.81 -62.23 -16.59
C ASP A 238 -26.74 -62.97 -17.59
N PRO A 239 -26.67 -62.68 -18.86
CA PRO A 239 -27.58 -63.31 -19.83
C PRO A 239 -27.32 -64.81 -20.04
N ALA A 240 -26.15 -65.29 -19.73
CA ALA A 240 -25.81 -66.73 -19.85
C ALA A 240 -26.35 -67.57 -18.71
N THR A 241 -26.38 -67.03 -17.51
CA THR A 241 -26.77 -67.75 -16.27
C THR A 241 -28.12 -67.29 -15.73
N ASN A 242 -28.63 -66.12 -16.19
CA ASN A 242 -29.83 -65.45 -15.68
C ASN A 242 -29.74 -65.10 -14.18
N LEU A 243 -28.53 -64.94 -13.65
CA LEU A 243 -28.27 -64.63 -12.24
C LEU A 243 -27.76 -63.19 -12.12
N PRO A 244 -28.05 -62.52 -11.00
CA PRO A 244 -27.46 -61.21 -10.68
C PRO A 244 -25.95 -61.30 -10.64
N THR A 245 -25.29 -60.38 -11.35
CA THR A 245 -23.84 -60.19 -11.31
C THR A 245 -23.52 -58.74 -11.11
N THR A 246 -22.36 -58.41 -10.55
CA THR A 246 -21.88 -57.04 -10.35
C THR A 246 -20.73 -56.77 -11.30
N VAL A 247 -20.72 -55.61 -11.86
CA VAL A 247 -19.63 -55.08 -12.70
C VAL A 247 -19.16 -53.76 -12.16
N THR A 248 -17.86 -53.58 -12.11
CA THR A 248 -17.26 -52.32 -11.67
C THR A 248 -16.93 -51.49 -12.89
N ARG A 249 -17.40 -50.25 -12.90
CA ARG A 249 -16.90 -49.22 -13.81
C ARG A 249 -15.86 -48.38 -13.09
N THR A 250 -14.71 -48.20 -13.70
CA THR A 250 -13.67 -47.31 -13.21
C THR A 250 -13.56 -46.12 -14.14
N VAL A 251 -13.55 -44.94 -13.56
CA VAL A 251 -13.45 -43.65 -14.28
C VAL A 251 -12.33 -42.81 -13.66
N THR A 252 -11.45 -42.28 -14.45
CA THR A 252 -10.49 -41.28 -13.97
C THR A 252 -11.04 -39.88 -14.28
N ALA A 253 -11.31 -39.12 -13.23
CA ALA A 253 -11.79 -37.76 -13.30
C ALA A 253 -10.64 -36.81 -12.98
N ASP A 254 -10.24 -35.98 -13.94
CA ASP A 254 -9.28 -34.92 -13.77
C ASP A 254 -10.04 -33.61 -13.59
N VAL A 255 -9.82 -32.95 -12.46
CA VAL A 255 -10.45 -31.68 -12.13
C VAL A 255 -9.45 -30.57 -12.36
N PHE A 256 -9.79 -29.68 -13.27
CA PHE A 256 -9.01 -28.48 -13.61
C PHE A 256 -9.70 -27.25 -13.04
N THR A 257 -8.92 -26.24 -12.72
CA THR A 257 -9.43 -24.92 -12.42
C THR A 257 -9.26 -24.02 -13.64
N ASP A 258 -10.35 -23.42 -14.10
CA ASP A 258 -10.33 -22.34 -15.08
C ASP A 258 -10.87 -21.08 -14.42
N ALA A 259 -10.01 -20.06 -14.34
CA ALA A 259 -10.35 -18.89 -13.56
C ALA A 259 -10.05 -17.61 -14.32
N SER A 260 -11.09 -16.78 -14.48
CA SER A 260 -10.96 -15.39 -14.88
C SER A 260 -11.23 -14.50 -13.66
N VAL A 261 -10.21 -14.23 -12.88
CA VAL A 261 -10.34 -13.55 -11.58
C VAL A 261 -9.65 -12.20 -11.54
N LYS A 262 -10.12 -11.33 -10.63
CA LYS A 262 -9.47 -10.05 -10.33
C LYS A 262 -8.83 -10.14 -8.97
N TYR A 263 -7.51 -10.04 -8.91
CA TYR A 263 -6.82 -9.96 -7.64
C TYR A 263 -7.09 -8.62 -6.96
N ARG A 264 -7.75 -8.66 -5.80
CA ARG A 264 -8.15 -7.47 -5.03
C ARG A 264 -7.66 -7.60 -3.62
N THR A 265 -7.01 -6.53 -3.12
CA THR A 265 -6.47 -6.52 -1.78
C THR A 265 -6.72 -5.19 -1.09
N HIS A 266 -6.79 -5.26 0.23
CA HIS A 266 -6.70 -4.15 1.14
C HIS A 266 -5.41 -4.29 1.91
N SER A 267 -4.59 -3.24 1.97
CA SER A 267 -3.34 -3.25 2.73
C SER A 267 -3.29 -2.08 3.68
N LEU A 268 -2.70 -2.30 4.85
CA LEU A 268 -2.31 -1.25 5.77
C LEU A 268 -0.81 -1.37 5.99
N VAL A 269 -0.06 -0.40 5.49
CA VAL A 269 1.41 -0.41 5.46
C VAL A 269 1.98 0.77 6.21
N ALA A 270 3.01 0.53 7.00
CA ALA A 270 3.86 1.58 7.55
C ALA A 270 4.88 1.98 6.49
N THR A 271 5.17 3.27 6.39
CA THR A 271 6.11 3.82 5.42
C THR A 271 7.24 4.56 6.11
N LEU A 272 8.44 4.48 5.55
CA LEU A 272 9.58 5.28 5.92
C LEU A 272 10.10 5.97 4.67
N THR A 273 10.04 7.31 4.64
CA THR A 273 10.39 8.13 3.48
C THR A 273 11.62 8.96 3.78
N TYR A 274 12.58 8.96 2.87
CA TYR A 274 13.73 9.85 2.89
C TYR A 274 13.60 10.90 1.80
N ASN A 275 13.64 12.20 2.19
CA ASN A 275 13.58 13.35 1.31
C ASN A 275 15.00 13.84 0.99
N PHE A 276 15.34 13.97 -0.31
CA PHE A 276 16.70 14.28 -0.78
C PHE A 276 17.04 15.78 -0.76
N GLY A 277 16.15 16.64 -0.30
CA GLY A 277 16.39 18.07 -0.26
C GLY A 277 17.50 18.45 0.71
N SER A 278 18.24 19.50 0.34
CA SER A 278 19.07 20.19 1.32
C SER A 278 18.19 21.00 2.26
N VAL A 279 18.41 20.87 3.55
CA VAL A 279 17.83 21.80 4.53
C VAL A 279 18.27 23.22 4.11
N ALA A 280 17.32 24.06 3.70
CA ALA A 280 17.64 25.45 3.46
C ALA A 280 18.21 26.01 4.76
N GLU A 281 19.48 26.42 4.71
CA GLU A 281 20.13 27.05 5.85
C GLU A 281 19.28 28.29 6.21
N ALA A 282 18.83 28.36 7.47
CA ALA A 282 18.03 29.48 7.92
C ALA A 282 18.75 30.78 7.53
N PRO A 283 18.07 31.78 6.92
CA PRO A 283 18.73 33.00 6.55
C PRO A 283 19.45 33.56 7.79
N PRO A 284 20.71 34.03 7.62
CA PRO A 284 21.47 34.53 8.76
C PRO A 284 20.63 35.58 9.48
N PRO A 285 20.66 35.61 10.82
CA PRO A 285 19.89 36.59 11.59
C PRO A 285 20.19 37.99 11.05
N PRO A 286 19.20 38.89 10.96
CA PRO A 286 19.41 40.24 10.48
C PRO A 286 20.53 40.89 11.32
N PRO A 287 21.43 41.66 10.65
CA PRO A 287 22.51 42.30 11.39
C PRO A 287 21.93 43.14 12.52
N PRO A 288 22.60 43.18 13.69
CA PRO A 288 22.12 43.96 14.79
C PRO A 288 21.89 45.41 14.38
N PRO A 289 20.85 46.10 14.87
CA PRO A 289 20.57 47.45 14.52
C PRO A 289 21.82 48.29 14.81
N PRO A 290 22.15 49.32 13.96
CA PRO A 290 23.29 50.18 14.18
C PRO A 290 23.19 50.81 15.56
N PRO A 291 24.33 50.99 16.27
CA PRO A 291 24.32 51.60 17.58
C PRO A 291 23.64 52.98 17.49
N PRO A 292 22.88 53.40 18.50
CA PRO A 292 22.24 54.71 18.49
C PRO A 292 23.30 55.76 18.27
N PRO A 293 23.01 56.85 17.55
CA PRO A 293 23.93 57.94 17.31
C PRO A 293 24.41 58.49 18.67
N PRO A 294 25.68 58.88 18.79
CA PRO A 294 26.19 59.44 20.05
C PRO A 294 25.32 60.64 20.44
N PRO A 295 25.07 60.83 21.74
CA PRO A 295 24.30 61.96 22.22
C PRO A 295 24.94 63.27 21.71
N PRO A 296 24.15 64.29 21.32
CA PRO A 296 24.68 65.54 20.88
C PRO A 296 25.57 66.12 21.95
N PRO A 297 26.67 66.82 21.56
CA PRO A 297 27.57 67.45 22.53
C PRO A 297 26.79 68.37 23.47
N ALA A 298 27.12 68.30 24.74
CA ALA A 298 26.51 69.18 25.76
C ALA A 298 26.79 70.66 25.39
N THR A 299 25.76 71.46 25.39
CA THR A 299 25.84 72.92 25.11
C THR A 299 25.52 73.69 26.40
N GLN A 300 26.12 74.91 26.52
CA GLN A 300 25.77 75.87 27.57
C GLN A 300 25.33 77.18 26.95
N THR A 301 24.44 77.90 27.65
CA THR A 301 23.98 79.22 27.22
C THR A 301 24.76 80.27 28.01
N CYS A 302 25.41 81.17 27.28
CA CYS A 302 26.16 82.31 27.88
C CYS A 302 25.20 83.42 28.28
N PRO A 303 25.68 84.43 29.13
CA PRO A 303 24.88 85.55 29.60
C PRO A 303 24.43 86.49 28.49
N ASP A 304 25.08 86.44 27.31
CA ASP A 304 24.71 87.20 26.11
C ASP A 304 23.61 86.52 25.24
N GLY A 305 23.14 85.28 25.72
CA GLY A 305 22.13 84.53 24.99
C GLY A 305 22.71 83.57 23.91
N SER A 306 24.00 83.52 23.67
CA SER A 306 24.66 82.62 22.75
C SER A 306 24.73 81.22 23.33
N VAL A 307 24.53 80.18 22.47
CA VAL A 307 24.63 78.76 22.86
C VAL A 307 25.95 78.22 22.29
N ILE A 308 26.83 77.75 23.18
CA ILE A 308 28.17 77.28 22.79
C ILE A 308 28.34 75.84 23.37
N LEU A 309 29.40 75.13 22.96
CA LEU A 309 29.74 73.85 23.59
C LEU A 309 30.04 74.05 25.04
N ALA A 310 29.63 73.13 25.89
CA ALA A 310 29.86 73.20 27.37
C ALA A 310 31.36 73.27 27.76
N THR A 311 32.25 72.92 26.81
CA THR A 311 33.71 72.98 26.96
C THR A 311 34.28 74.34 26.60
N ASP A 312 33.51 75.26 25.99
CA ASP A 312 34.00 76.55 25.52
C ASP A 312 33.73 77.64 26.55
N MET A 313 34.58 78.68 26.55
CA MET A 313 34.38 79.80 27.46
C MET A 313 33.47 80.86 26.83
N CYS A 314 32.53 81.38 27.60
CA CYS A 314 31.67 82.45 27.15
C CYS A 314 32.47 83.71 26.80
N PRO A 315 32.06 84.47 25.75
CA PRO A 315 32.68 85.77 25.46
C PRO A 315 32.56 86.71 26.63
N ALA A 316 33.61 87.52 26.84
CA ALA A 316 33.58 88.52 27.86
C ALA A 316 32.48 89.60 27.53
N PRO A 317 31.75 90.07 28.58
CA PRO A 317 30.73 91.11 28.31
C PRO A 317 31.38 92.36 27.74
N PRO A 318 30.70 93.09 26.90
CA PRO A 318 31.21 94.27 26.27
C PRO A 318 31.52 95.32 27.34
N PRO A 319 32.61 96.17 27.21
CA PRO A 319 32.93 97.16 28.14
C PRO A 319 31.80 98.19 28.29
N PRO A 320 31.60 98.74 29.50
CA PRO A 320 30.54 99.71 29.71
C PRO A 320 30.76 100.98 28.89
N PRO A 321 29.68 101.62 28.35
CA PRO A 321 29.79 102.83 27.54
C PRO A 321 30.49 103.92 28.32
N PRO A 322 31.33 104.77 27.67
CA PRO A 322 32.02 105.87 28.32
C PRO A 322 31.01 106.87 28.92
N PRO A 323 31.35 107.53 30.04
CA PRO A 323 30.46 108.47 30.69
C PRO A 323 30.17 109.68 29.78
N PRO A 324 28.96 110.27 29.85
CA PRO A 324 28.57 111.39 29.02
C PRO A 324 29.44 112.61 29.37
N PRO A 325 29.77 113.44 28.38
CA PRO A 325 30.55 114.67 28.57
C PRO A 325 29.83 115.64 29.49
N PRO A 326 30.58 116.48 30.34
CA PRO A 326 29.98 117.42 31.22
C PRO A 326 29.22 118.49 30.51
N ALA A 327 28.10 118.96 31.10
CA ALA A 327 27.23 119.98 30.54
C ALA A 327 27.98 121.33 30.54
N PRO A 328 27.79 122.14 29.51
CA PRO A 328 28.41 123.47 29.42
C PRO A 328 27.82 124.44 30.51
N GLU A 329 28.73 125.06 31.23
CA GLU A 329 28.39 126.10 32.25
C GLU A 329 27.77 127.33 31.48
N ARG A 330 26.64 127.83 31.98
CA ARG A 330 26.05 129.08 31.55
C ARG A 330 26.65 130.20 32.37
N GLY A 331 27.29 131.08 31.72
CA GLY A 331 27.62 132.37 32.24
C GLY A 331 26.67 133.39 31.65
#